data_f99483e22d1878f7b1f5947fe1040ed4
#
_entry.id   f99483e22d1878f7b1f5947fe1040ed4
#
_cell.length_a   1.000
_cell.length_b   1.000
_cell.length_c   1.000
_cell.angle_alpha   90.00
_cell.angle_beta   90.00
_cell.angle_gamma   90.00
#
_symmetry.space_group_name_H-M   'P 1'
#
loop_
_entity.id
_entity.type
_entity.pdbx_description
1 polymer ?
#
loop_
_entity_poly.entity_id
_entity_poly.type
_entity_poly.pdbx_seq_one_letter_code
_entity_poly.pdbx_strand_id
1 'polypeptide(L)'
;MNKKVIWITGGSTGIGKALALKFANNGWTVAISARRENLLKEIEDKHQNIKSFPLDVNDKEKCKSVFENIKKELGDIEICFFSTGTWDPKKEREIDVEQIEKVFKVNFFGTLNCIKAVETHFRERGKGIITIVSS
;
A
#
# COMPACT_ATOMS: atom_id res chain seq x y z
N MET A 1 13.36 -21.49 4.37
CA MET A 1 12.78 -21.08 3.08
C MET A 1 12.43 -19.59 3.11
N ASN A 2 12.84 -18.86 2.08
CA ASN A 2 12.50 -17.45 1.96
C ASN A 2 11.03 -17.31 1.56
N LYS A 3 10.25 -16.70 2.45
CA LYS A 3 8.85 -16.38 2.15
C LYS A 3 8.79 -15.24 1.15
N LYS A 4 7.86 -15.29 0.22
CA LYS A 4 7.59 -14.20 -0.72
C LYS A 4 6.89 -13.06 0.01
N VAL A 5 7.28 -11.83 -0.34
CA VAL A 5 6.74 -10.61 0.28
C VAL A 5 5.85 -9.86 -0.70
N ILE A 6 4.68 -9.46 -0.23
CA ILE A 6 3.78 -8.52 -0.92
C ILE A 6 3.61 -7.26 -0.08
N TRP A 7 3.64 -6.10 -0.72
CA TRP A 7 3.33 -4.82 -0.08
C TRP A 7 1.99 -4.30 -0.60
N ILE A 8 1.05 -4.05 0.31
CA ILE A 8 -0.30 -3.60 0.00
C ILE A 8 -0.53 -2.23 0.65
N THR A 9 -0.76 -1.19 -0.15
CA THR A 9 -1.27 0.08 0.34
C THR A 9 -2.80 0.06 0.35
N GLY A 10 -3.42 0.84 1.22
CA GLY A 10 -4.87 0.74 1.42
C GLY A 10 -5.26 -0.58 2.10
N GLY A 11 -4.36 -1.13 2.90
CA GLY A 11 -4.50 -2.47 3.49
C GLY A 11 -5.40 -2.57 4.71
N SER A 12 -5.89 -1.43 5.24
CA SER A 12 -6.69 -1.43 6.47
C SER A 12 -8.17 -1.75 6.26
N THR A 13 -8.67 -1.62 5.05
CA THR A 13 -10.10 -1.81 4.71
C THR A 13 -10.28 -2.37 3.30
N GLY A 14 -11.50 -2.80 2.99
CA GLY A 14 -11.95 -3.14 1.64
C GLY A 14 -11.09 -4.19 0.92
N ILE A 15 -10.81 -3.92 -0.34
CA ILE A 15 -10.08 -4.83 -1.23
C ILE A 15 -8.66 -5.10 -0.70
N GLY A 16 -7.96 -4.07 -0.24
CA GLY A 16 -6.61 -4.21 0.29
C GLY A 16 -6.55 -5.14 1.50
N LYS A 17 -7.47 -4.97 2.44
CA LYS A 17 -7.56 -5.85 3.62
C LYS A 17 -7.88 -7.29 3.23
N ALA A 18 -8.88 -7.49 2.36
CA ALA A 18 -9.27 -8.82 1.91
C ALA A 18 -8.11 -9.54 1.22
N LEU A 19 -7.37 -8.83 0.38
CA LEU A 19 -6.21 -9.36 -0.31
C LEU A 19 -5.07 -9.72 0.66
N ALA A 20 -4.82 -8.86 1.66
CA ALA A 20 -3.82 -9.10 2.69
C ALA A 20 -4.08 -10.42 3.42
N LEU A 21 -5.33 -10.65 3.82
CA LEU A 21 -5.73 -11.88 4.50
C LEU A 21 -5.54 -13.11 3.60
N LYS A 22 -5.92 -12.99 2.35
CA LYS A 22 -5.78 -14.10 1.39
C LYS A 22 -4.32 -14.47 1.14
N PHE A 23 -3.46 -13.51 0.93
CA PHE A 23 -2.02 -13.77 0.75
C PHE A 23 -1.39 -14.37 2.01
N ALA A 24 -1.72 -13.82 3.19
CA ALA A 24 -1.22 -14.34 4.45
C ALA A 24 -1.63 -15.79 4.68
N ASN A 25 -2.88 -16.14 4.38
CA ASN A 25 -3.39 -17.50 4.49
C ASN A 25 -2.74 -18.47 3.50
N ASN A 26 -2.13 -17.96 2.44
CA ASN A 26 -1.41 -18.75 1.44
C ASN A 26 0.12 -18.74 1.65
N GLY A 27 0.56 -18.34 2.84
CA GLY A 27 1.96 -18.44 3.23
C GLY A 27 2.86 -17.28 2.83
N TRP A 28 2.30 -16.21 2.26
CA TRP A 28 3.06 -15.00 1.95
C TRP A 28 3.31 -14.19 3.21
N THR A 29 4.41 -13.46 3.22
CA THR A 29 4.65 -12.40 4.19
C THR A 29 4.05 -11.12 3.63
N VAL A 30 3.18 -10.47 4.39
CA VAL A 30 2.38 -9.34 3.92
C VAL A 30 2.73 -8.07 4.69
N ALA A 31 3.17 -7.04 3.96
CA ALA A 31 3.29 -5.69 4.51
C ALA A 31 2.03 -4.91 4.14
N ILE A 32 1.35 -4.34 5.13
CA ILE A 32 0.18 -3.50 4.92
C ILE A 32 0.45 -2.07 5.33
N SER A 33 0.01 -1.13 4.51
CA SER A 33 0.16 0.30 4.76
C SER A 33 -1.15 1.03 4.59
N ALA A 34 -1.42 1.96 5.49
CA ALA A 34 -2.53 2.90 5.47
C ALA A 34 -2.25 4.00 6.50
N ARG A 35 -3.09 5.03 6.53
CA ARG A 35 -2.91 6.13 7.49
C ARG A 35 -3.35 5.77 8.91
N ARG A 36 -4.42 4.97 9.06
CA ARG A 36 -4.99 4.62 10.36
C ARG A 36 -4.23 3.47 11.02
N GLU A 37 -3.29 3.81 11.87
CA GLU A 37 -2.42 2.85 12.56
C GLU A 37 -3.20 1.82 13.39
N ASN A 38 -4.25 2.24 14.09
CA ASN A 38 -5.06 1.35 14.91
C ASN A 38 -5.69 0.21 14.12
N LEU A 39 -6.21 0.49 12.91
CA LEU A 39 -6.80 -0.54 12.06
C LEU A 39 -5.75 -1.52 11.53
N LEU A 40 -4.58 -1.01 11.15
CA LEU A 40 -3.47 -1.85 10.73
C LEU A 40 -3.00 -2.76 11.86
N LYS A 41 -2.89 -2.23 13.05
CA LYS A 41 -2.44 -2.99 14.23
C LYS A 41 -3.40 -4.11 14.59
N GLU A 42 -4.70 -3.88 14.51
CA GLU A 42 -5.71 -4.92 14.72
C GLU A 42 -5.52 -6.10 13.76
N ILE A 43 -5.23 -5.81 12.49
CA ILE A 43 -4.98 -6.85 11.49
C ILE A 43 -3.68 -7.60 11.80
N GLU A 44 -2.62 -6.87 12.08
CA GLU A 44 -1.32 -7.44 12.44
C GLU A 44 -1.41 -8.37 13.64
N ASP A 45 -2.12 -7.96 14.70
CA ASP A 45 -2.23 -8.73 15.93
C ASP A 45 -2.98 -10.08 15.75
N LYS A 46 -3.81 -10.18 14.74
CA LYS A 46 -4.59 -11.37 14.43
C LYS A 46 -3.93 -12.32 13.43
N HIS A 47 -2.87 -11.89 12.76
CA HIS A 47 -2.27 -12.64 11.65
C HIS A 47 -0.74 -12.61 11.73
N GLN A 48 -0.14 -13.75 12.00
CA GLN A 48 1.31 -13.93 12.13
C GLN A 48 2.12 -13.44 10.91
N ASN A 49 1.54 -13.59 9.72
CA ASN A 49 2.22 -13.29 8.46
C ASN A 49 2.02 -11.85 7.99
N ILE A 50 1.29 -11.02 8.74
CA ILE A 50 1.01 -9.63 8.37
C ILE A 50 1.74 -8.69 9.31
N LYS A 51 2.43 -7.70 8.73
CA LYS A 51 3.09 -6.65 9.48
C LYS A 51 2.65 -5.28 8.97
N SER A 52 2.40 -4.37 9.91
CA SER A 52 1.92 -3.02 9.61
C SER A 52 3.06 -2.03 9.43
N PHE A 53 2.91 -1.18 8.43
CA PHE A 53 3.81 -0.07 8.12
C PHE A 53 2.95 1.16 7.82
N PRO A 54 2.60 1.95 8.84
CA PRO A 54 1.76 3.13 8.64
C PRO A 54 2.36 4.09 7.62
N LEU A 55 1.50 4.63 6.74
CA LEU A 55 1.94 5.48 5.64
C LEU A 55 0.83 6.39 5.16
N ASP A 56 1.14 7.66 5.02
CA ASP A 56 0.39 8.60 4.19
C ASP A 56 1.11 8.69 2.84
N VAL A 57 0.46 8.22 1.77
CA VAL A 57 1.06 8.19 0.43
C VAL A 57 1.34 9.58 -0.15
N ASN A 58 0.80 10.64 0.44
CA ASN A 58 1.12 12.00 0.07
C ASN A 58 2.53 12.43 0.51
N ASP A 59 3.11 11.72 1.46
CA ASP A 59 4.46 11.98 1.97
C ASP A 59 5.47 11.14 1.18
N LYS A 60 6.13 11.75 0.20
CA LYS A 60 7.11 11.11 -0.69
C LYS A 60 8.26 10.45 0.08
N GLU A 61 8.82 11.16 1.03
CA GLU A 61 9.95 10.66 1.82
C GLU A 61 9.53 9.48 2.69
N LYS A 62 8.31 9.53 3.23
CA LYS A 62 7.75 8.43 4.01
C LYS A 62 7.51 7.19 3.16
N CYS A 63 7.03 7.35 1.92
CA CYS A 63 6.89 6.23 0.98
C CYS A 63 8.23 5.51 0.81
N LYS A 64 9.29 6.26 0.61
CA LYS A 64 10.64 5.74 0.46
C LYS A 64 11.15 5.04 1.71
N SER A 65 11.01 5.67 2.88
CA SER A 65 11.46 5.09 4.14
C SER A 65 10.66 3.85 4.52
N VAL A 66 9.37 3.82 4.28
CA VAL A 66 8.54 2.64 4.51
C VAL A 66 8.99 1.48 3.60
N PHE A 67 9.22 1.74 2.33
CA PHE A 67 9.74 0.73 1.41
C PHE A 67 11.07 0.14 1.93
N GLU A 68 12.01 0.98 2.34
CA GLU A 68 13.29 0.52 2.87
C GLU A 68 13.12 -0.30 4.15
N ASN A 69 12.20 0.09 5.03
CA ASN A 69 11.90 -0.66 6.25
C ASN A 69 11.30 -2.03 5.95
N ILE A 70 10.39 -2.11 4.99
CA ILE A 70 9.81 -3.40 4.55
C ILE A 70 10.91 -4.31 4.04
N LYS A 71 11.76 -3.80 3.15
CA LYS A 71 12.86 -4.56 2.59
C LYS A 71 13.83 -5.06 3.66
N LYS A 72 14.15 -4.21 4.63
CA LYS A 72 15.05 -4.54 5.74
C LYS A 72 14.45 -5.61 6.66
N GLU A 73 13.18 -5.49 6.99
CA GLU A 73 12.53 -6.36 7.97
C GLU A 73 11.97 -7.65 7.37
N LEU A 74 11.45 -7.60 6.16
CA LEU A 74 10.75 -8.72 5.54
C LEU A 74 11.48 -9.33 4.35
N GLY A 75 12.37 -8.58 3.71
CA GLY A 75 13.09 -9.02 2.53
C GLY A 75 12.58 -8.39 1.24
N ASP A 76 13.05 -8.91 0.10
CA ASP A 76 12.73 -8.38 -1.21
C ASP A 76 11.25 -8.52 -1.54
N ILE A 77 10.66 -7.44 -2.05
CA ILE A 77 9.24 -7.41 -2.41
C ILE A 77 9.05 -8.01 -3.81
N GLU A 78 8.15 -8.99 -3.90
CA GLU A 78 7.79 -9.62 -5.17
C GLU A 78 6.62 -8.90 -5.87
N ILE A 79 5.63 -8.47 -5.08
CA ILE A 79 4.41 -7.83 -5.58
C ILE A 79 4.12 -6.58 -4.76
N CYS A 80 3.79 -5.49 -5.46
CA CYS A 80 3.19 -4.32 -4.86
C CYS A 80 1.73 -4.22 -5.33
N PHE A 81 0.82 -4.05 -4.40
CA PHE A 81 -0.59 -3.84 -4.69
C PHE A 81 -1.01 -2.49 -4.10
N PHE A 82 -1.16 -1.50 -4.96
CA PHE A 82 -1.47 -0.14 -4.56
C PHE A 82 -2.96 0.13 -4.72
N SER A 83 -3.69 0.12 -3.60
CA SER A 83 -5.13 0.32 -3.56
C SER A 83 -5.55 1.52 -2.70
N THR A 84 -4.60 2.37 -2.34
CA THR A 84 -4.93 3.60 -1.60
C THR A 84 -5.73 4.54 -2.48
N GLY A 85 -6.90 4.93 -1.99
CA GLY A 85 -7.75 5.88 -2.67
C GLY A 85 -8.69 6.54 -1.69
N THR A 86 -9.23 7.67 -2.09
CA THR A 86 -10.24 8.41 -1.35
C THR A 86 -11.33 8.90 -2.29
N TRP A 87 -12.54 8.96 -1.79
CA TRP A 87 -13.71 9.47 -2.50
C TRP A 87 -14.74 9.93 -1.48
N ASP A 88 -15.39 11.06 -1.74
CA ASP A 88 -16.47 11.56 -0.88
C ASP A 88 -17.78 11.68 -1.70
N PRO A 89 -18.69 10.70 -1.61
CA PRO A 89 -19.92 10.70 -2.40
C PRO A 89 -20.90 11.83 -2.04
N LYS A 90 -20.73 12.49 -0.90
CA LYS A 90 -21.61 13.58 -0.47
C LYS A 90 -21.43 14.86 -1.29
N LYS A 91 -20.32 14.95 -2.05
CA LYS A 91 -19.96 16.13 -2.84
C LYS A 91 -20.19 15.99 -4.34
N GLU A 92 -20.96 14.99 -4.76
CA GLU A 92 -21.16 14.71 -6.19
C GLU A 92 -22.03 15.71 -6.94
N ARG A 93 -22.76 16.58 -6.24
CA ARG A 93 -23.77 17.46 -6.88
C ARG A 93 -23.19 18.72 -7.50
N GLU A 94 -21.98 19.09 -7.16
CA GLU A 94 -21.32 20.31 -7.63
C GLU A 94 -19.85 20.04 -7.92
N ILE A 95 -19.28 20.81 -8.84
CA ILE A 95 -17.84 20.75 -9.08
C ILE A 95 -17.14 21.48 -7.94
N ASP A 96 -16.43 20.71 -7.11
CA ASP A 96 -15.59 21.23 -6.02
C ASP A 96 -14.13 20.97 -6.40
N VAL A 97 -13.48 22.00 -6.94
CA VAL A 97 -12.08 21.90 -7.42
C VAL A 97 -11.13 21.49 -6.31
N GLU A 98 -11.28 22.02 -5.11
CA GLU A 98 -10.41 21.66 -3.98
C GLU A 98 -10.55 20.18 -3.61
N GLN A 99 -11.76 19.66 -3.63
CA GLN A 99 -12.00 18.25 -3.36
C GLN A 99 -11.40 17.36 -4.46
N ILE A 100 -11.55 17.77 -5.72
CA ILE A 100 -10.98 17.06 -6.86
C ILE A 100 -9.46 17.02 -6.75
N GLU A 101 -8.82 18.13 -6.40
CA GLU A 101 -7.37 18.19 -6.17
C GLU A 101 -6.92 17.24 -5.07
N LYS A 102 -7.66 17.15 -3.96
CA LYS A 102 -7.36 16.22 -2.86
C LYS A 102 -7.47 14.77 -3.31
N VAL A 103 -8.49 14.44 -4.09
CA VAL A 103 -8.68 13.09 -4.62
C VAL A 103 -7.53 12.72 -5.56
N PHE A 104 -7.15 13.59 -6.47
CA PHE A 104 -6.02 13.38 -7.38
C PHE A 104 -4.70 13.26 -6.62
N LYS A 105 -4.51 14.06 -5.60
CA LYS A 105 -3.30 14.02 -4.79
C LYS A 105 -3.09 12.64 -4.16
N VAL A 106 -4.14 12.06 -3.61
CA VAL A 106 -4.07 10.72 -3.00
C VAL A 106 -4.08 9.62 -4.06
N ASN A 107 -5.09 9.62 -4.94
CA ASN A 107 -5.36 8.49 -5.83
C ASN A 107 -4.35 8.38 -6.99
N PHE A 108 -3.83 9.50 -7.44
CA PHE A 108 -2.87 9.55 -8.55
C PHE A 108 -1.44 9.78 -8.06
N PHE A 109 -1.18 10.95 -7.48
CA PHE A 109 0.18 11.28 -7.05
C PHE A 109 0.68 10.41 -5.90
N GLY A 110 -0.20 10.04 -4.97
CA GLY A 110 0.17 9.11 -3.90
C GLY A 110 0.60 7.75 -4.44
N THR A 111 -0.10 7.23 -5.43
CA THR A 111 0.28 5.99 -6.12
C THR A 111 1.63 6.14 -6.82
N LEU A 112 1.86 7.25 -7.51
CA LEU A 112 3.15 7.53 -8.15
C LEU A 112 4.30 7.61 -7.13
N ASN A 113 4.06 8.17 -5.96
CA ASN A 113 5.04 8.21 -4.87
C ASN A 113 5.46 6.80 -4.43
N CYS A 114 4.51 5.89 -4.35
CA CYS A 114 4.79 4.48 -4.02
C CYS A 114 5.54 3.77 -5.15
N ILE A 115 5.14 3.99 -6.40
CA ILE A 115 5.84 3.43 -7.57
C ILE A 115 7.28 3.91 -7.61
N LYS A 116 7.49 5.19 -7.39
CA LYS A 116 8.84 5.79 -7.37
C LYS A 116 9.70 5.17 -6.28
N ALA A 117 9.12 4.86 -5.13
CA ALA A 117 9.85 4.23 -4.03
C ALA A 117 10.38 2.84 -4.38
N VAL A 118 9.66 2.06 -5.19
CA VAL A 118 10.04 0.67 -5.54
C VAL A 118 10.73 0.52 -6.91
N GLU A 119 10.73 1.55 -7.72
CA GLU A 119 11.19 1.52 -9.11
C GLU A 119 12.60 0.94 -9.26
N THR A 120 13.57 1.50 -8.55
CA THR A 120 14.96 1.06 -8.63
C THR A 120 15.12 -0.39 -8.20
N HIS A 121 14.47 -0.78 -7.12
CA HIS A 121 14.50 -2.15 -6.59
C HIS A 121 14.05 -3.18 -7.64
N PHE A 122 12.92 -2.92 -8.30
CA PHE A 122 12.40 -3.83 -9.31
C PHE A 122 13.25 -3.84 -10.59
N ARG A 123 13.81 -2.68 -10.99
CA ARG A 123 14.73 -2.61 -12.12
C ARG A 123 16.01 -3.39 -11.86
N GLU A 124 16.60 -3.23 -10.70
CA GLU A 124 17.84 -3.94 -10.33
C GLU A 124 17.64 -5.45 -10.24
N ARG A 125 16.49 -5.88 -9.73
CA ARG A 125 16.14 -7.30 -9.65
C ARG A 125 15.76 -7.90 -11.01
N GLY A 126 15.35 -7.07 -11.97
CA GLY A 126 14.87 -7.53 -13.28
C GLY A 126 13.54 -8.27 -13.21
N LYS A 127 12.80 -8.16 -12.10
CA LYS A 127 11.50 -8.82 -11.89
C LYS A 127 10.69 -8.12 -10.81
N GLY A 128 9.38 -8.36 -10.82
CA GLY A 128 8.43 -7.83 -9.86
C GLY A 128 7.12 -7.48 -10.53
N ILE A 129 6.07 -7.33 -9.75
CA ILE A 129 4.75 -6.98 -10.24
C ILE A 129 4.25 -5.77 -9.48
N ILE A 130 3.78 -4.77 -10.21
CA ILE A 130 3.06 -3.62 -9.64
C ILE A 130 1.63 -3.69 -10.14
N THR A 131 0.69 -3.83 -9.21
CA THR A 131 -0.74 -3.82 -9.50
C THR A 131 -1.35 -2.56 -8.90
N ILE A 132 -2.14 -1.86 -9.67
CA ILE A 132 -2.82 -0.63 -9.26
C ILE A 132 -4.32 -0.82 -9.39
N VAL A 133 -5.05 -0.49 -8.33
CA VAL A 133 -6.51 -0.45 -8.38
C VAL A 133 -6.94 0.91 -8.93
N SER A 134 -7.71 0.88 -9.98
CA SER A 134 -8.25 2.08 -10.63
C SER A 134 -9.76 1.94 -10.81
N SER A 135 -10.43 3.06 -10.85
CA SER A 135 -11.88 3.11 -11.08
C SER A 135 -12.23 4.11 -12.17
#